data_2796fd17ad18aaae81c7b0a3ca83f3ca
#
_entry.id   2796fd17ad18aaae81c7b0a3ca83f3ca
#
_cell.length_a   1.000
_cell.length_b   1.000
_cell.length_c   1.000
_cell.angle_alpha   90.00
_cell.angle_beta   90.00
_cell.angle_gamma   90.00
#
_symmetry.space_group_name_H-M   'P 1'
#
loop_
_entity.id
_entity.type
_entity.pdbx_description
1 polymer ?
#
loop_
_entity_poly.entity_id
_entity_poly.type
_entity_poly.pdbx_seq_one_letter_code
_entity_poly.pdbx_strand_id
1 'polypeptide(L)'
;MFYNLAIILYDIAVHLVAPFSRKPRKMMKGHWVVYELLRQQLEKDARYIWFHAASLGEFEQGRPLIEKIRAKYPEYRILLTFFSPSGYEVRKNYRGADIVCYLPFDKPRNVRKFLDLVNPCMAFFIKYEFWKNYLDELHKRRIPVYSVSSIFRRGQIFFKWYGGTYRNVLRNFDHIFVQNERSKRYLAKIGINRVTVVGDTRFDRVLQIREEAKDLPLVELFKNNTMTFVAGSSWQPDEDLFIEYFNQHPEVKLIIAPHVIDENHLVEIIRKLKRPYVRYTRADEKNVRKADCLIIDCFGLLSSIYRYGEIAYIGGGFGVGIHNTLEAAVYGIPVIFGPKYQKFQEAVQLLEAKGGFSVKSYEELKALLDRMLEDESFLRETGTNAGTYVTGNAGATDKVLGMINF
;
A
#
# COMPACT_ATOMS: atom_id res chain seq x y z
N MET A 1 15.04 29.27 6.79
CA MET A 1 14.14 30.34 6.35
C MET A 1 13.25 29.87 5.18
N PHE A 2 13.81 29.49 4.03
CA PHE A 2 13.04 29.07 2.84
C PHE A 2 12.03 27.91 3.07
N TYR A 3 12.41 26.89 3.83
CA TYR A 3 11.50 25.77 4.14
C TYR A 3 10.22 26.22 4.85
N ASN A 4 10.38 27.04 5.90
CA ASN A 4 9.21 27.53 6.66
C ASN A 4 8.31 28.43 5.81
N LEU A 5 8.89 29.24 4.92
CA LEU A 5 8.13 30.04 3.96
C LEU A 5 7.33 29.14 3.01
N ALA A 6 7.94 28.07 2.49
CA ALA A 6 7.25 27.11 1.63
C ALA A 6 6.07 26.42 2.36
N ILE A 7 6.24 26.04 3.62
CA ILE A 7 5.17 25.45 4.44
C ILE A 7 4.04 26.46 4.69
N ILE A 8 4.37 27.73 4.94
CA ILE A 8 3.35 28.80 5.11
C ILE A 8 2.57 29.01 3.82
N LEU A 9 3.26 29.10 2.67
CA LEU A 9 2.61 29.24 1.36
C LEU A 9 1.74 28.03 1.03
N TYR A 10 2.20 26.82 1.34
CA TYR A 10 1.40 25.61 1.17
C TYR A 10 0.13 25.63 2.02
N ASP A 11 0.24 26.04 3.29
CA ASP A 11 -0.92 26.15 4.18
C ASP A 11 -1.94 27.19 3.67
N ILE A 12 -1.45 28.36 3.22
CA ILE A 12 -2.31 29.38 2.59
C ILE A 12 -3.01 28.80 1.35
N ALA A 13 -2.28 28.08 0.48
CA ALA A 13 -2.83 27.46 -0.70
C ALA A 13 -3.94 26.43 -0.35
N VAL A 14 -3.71 25.61 0.69
CA VAL A 14 -4.73 24.67 1.18
C VAL A 14 -6.00 25.41 1.63
N HIS A 15 -5.86 26.53 2.36
CA HIS A 15 -7.01 27.33 2.80
C HIS A 15 -7.75 27.98 1.63
N LEU A 16 -7.05 28.49 0.63
CA LEU A 16 -7.66 29.11 -0.56
C LEU A 16 -8.39 28.09 -1.43
N VAL A 17 -7.89 26.87 -1.54
CA VAL A 17 -8.50 25.82 -2.37
C VAL A 17 -9.58 25.03 -1.62
N ALA A 18 -9.60 25.06 -0.29
CA ALA A 18 -10.55 24.30 0.53
C ALA A 18 -12.04 24.57 0.21
N PRO A 19 -12.50 25.79 -0.12
CA PRO A 19 -13.89 26.03 -0.54
C PRO A 19 -14.28 25.25 -1.81
N PHE A 20 -13.33 25.05 -2.72
CA PHE A 20 -13.56 24.48 -4.05
C PHE A 20 -13.24 23.00 -4.17
N SER A 21 -12.52 22.40 -3.19
CA SER A 21 -12.07 21.02 -3.27
C SER A 21 -12.31 20.25 -1.97
N ARG A 22 -12.82 19.00 -2.10
CA ARG A 22 -13.15 18.15 -0.96
C ARG A 22 -11.91 17.77 -0.13
N LYS A 23 -10.76 17.47 -0.76
CA LYS A 23 -9.54 17.04 -0.06
C LYS A 23 -8.96 18.14 0.84
N PRO A 24 -8.63 19.35 0.35
CA PRO A 24 -8.17 20.46 1.19
C PRO A 24 -9.16 20.83 2.31
N ARG A 25 -10.47 20.78 2.03
CA ARG A 25 -11.52 21.06 3.03
C ARG A 25 -11.47 20.05 4.19
N LYS A 26 -11.30 18.76 3.92
CA LYS A 26 -11.14 17.72 4.94
C LYS A 26 -9.86 17.90 5.75
N MET A 27 -8.74 18.18 5.08
CA MET A 27 -7.47 18.50 5.76
C MET A 27 -7.63 19.67 6.74
N MET A 28 -8.16 20.80 6.27
CA MET A 28 -8.36 21.99 7.09
C MET A 28 -9.21 21.70 8.33
N LYS A 29 -10.35 21.03 8.16
CA LYS A 29 -11.22 20.64 9.28
C LYS A 29 -10.49 19.74 10.28
N GLY A 30 -9.75 18.74 9.79
CA GLY A 30 -8.97 17.85 10.64
C GLY A 30 -7.89 18.58 11.45
N HIS A 31 -7.18 19.52 10.83
CA HIS A 31 -6.17 20.34 11.52
C HIS A 31 -6.74 21.28 12.59
N TRP A 32 -8.00 21.72 12.45
CA TRP A 32 -8.66 22.54 13.48
C TRP A 32 -8.98 21.75 14.74
N VAL A 33 -9.46 20.52 14.58
CA VAL A 33 -9.93 19.69 15.70
C VAL A 33 -8.83 18.87 16.38
N VAL A 34 -7.64 18.73 15.74
CA VAL A 34 -6.59 17.81 16.20
C VAL A 34 -6.16 18.07 17.65
N TYR A 35 -5.99 19.32 18.06
CA TYR A 35 -5.53 19.64 19.40
C TYR A 35 -6.59 19.37 20.47
N GLU A 36 -7.86 19.55 20.13
CA GLU A 36 -8.98 19.22 21.01
C GLU A 36 -9.10 17.71 21.18
N LEU A 37 -9.08 16.99 20.06
CA LEU A 37 -9.08 15.53 20.04
C LEU A 37 -7.92 14.96 20.89
N LEU A 38 -6.72 15.49 20.73
CA LEU A 38 -5.56 15.05 21.53
C LEU A 38 -5.76 15.30 23.02
N ARG A 39 -6.27 16.49 23.43
CA ARG A 39 -6.54 16.76 24.85
C ARG A 39 -7.58 15.85 25.46
N GLN A 40 -8.58 15.42 24.66
CA GLN A 40 -9.65 14.54 25.11
C GLN A 40 -9.22 13.07 25.21
N GLN A 41 -8.32 12.63 24.31
CA GLN A 41 -7.97 11.21 24.17
C GLN A 41 -6.62 10.81 24.76
N LEU A 42 -5.72 11.78 25.00
CA LEU A 42 -4.43 11.46 25.62
C LEU A 42 -4.63 11.06 27.09
N GLU A 43 -4.16 9.87 27.42
CA GLU A 43 -4.12 9.37 28.79
C GLU A 43 -2.93 9.97 29.54
N LYS A 44 -3.18 10.46 30.74
CA LYS A 44 -2.12 10.98 31.61
C LYS A 44 -1.14 9.86 31.96
N ASP A 45 0.15 10.16 31.94
CA ASP A 45 1.25 9.26 32.27
C ASP A 45 1.44 8.06 31.31
N ALA A 46 0.66 7.97 30.22
CA ALA A 46 0.84 6.93 29.22
C ALA A 46 2.07 7.21 28.33
N ARG A 47 2.81 6.14 27.99
CA ARG A 47 3.96 6.20 27.09
C ARG A 47 3.49 6.00 25.65
N TYR A 48 3.53 7.06 24.82
CA TYR A 48 3.08 7.01 23.44
C TYR A 48 4.22 6.71 22.47
N ILE A 49 4.03 5.70 21.61
CA ILE A 49 4.82 5.51 20.39
C ILE A 49 4.07 6.20 19.27
N TRP A 50 4.73 7.14 18.59
CA TRP A 50 4.13 7.89 17.51
C TRP A 50 4.50 7.33 16.15
N PHE A 51 3.50 6.97 15.34
CA PHE A 51 3.64 6.63 13.92
C PHE A 51 3.11 7.73 13.04
N HIS A 52 3.86 8.10 12.01
CA HIS A 52 3.42 9.01 10.98
C HIS A 52 3.47 8.35 9.60
N ALA A 53 2.34 8.38 8.89
CA ALA A 53 2.20 7.96 7.50
C ALA A 53 1.41 9.03 6.72
N ALA A 54 1.92 9.54 5.58
CA ALA A 54 1.23 10.61 4.89
C ALA A 54 -0.11 10.17 4.30
N SER A 55 -0.21 8.93 3.83
CA SER A 55 -1.35 8.40 3.08
C SER A 55 -1.69 6.96 3.46
N LEU A 56 -2.76 6.42 2.88
CA LEU A 56 -3.14 5.02 3.06
C LEU A 56 -2.03 4.06 2.62
N GLY A 57 -1.34 4.35 1.51
CA GLY A 57 -0.27 3.47 1.01
C GLY A 57 0.93 3.39 1.95
N GLU A 58 1.34 4.51 2.56
CA GLU A 58 2.38 4.50 3.58
C GLU A 58 1.92 3.82 4.87
N PHE A 59 0.66 4.02 5.27
CA PHE A 59 0.10 3.32 6.41
C PHE A 59 0.18 1.79 6.25
N GLU A 60 -0.19 1.25 5.09
CA GLU A 60 -0.10 -0.21 4.85
C GLU A 60 1.35 -0.72 4.93
N GLN A 61 2.35 0.12 4.67
CA GLN A 61 3.76 -0.22 4.92
C GLN A 61 4.14 -0.15 6.41
N GLY A 62 3.55 0.76 7.18
CA GLY A 62 3.79 0.87 8.63
C GLY A 62 2.98 -0.12 9.45
N ARG A 63 1.88 -0.63 8.91
CA ARG A 63 0.89 -1.44 9.63
C ARG A 63 1.48 -2.71 10.26
N PRO A 64 2.32 -3.52 9.58
CA PRO A 64 2.93 -4.69 10.20
C PRO A 64 3.74 -4.35 11.45
N LEU A 65 4.45 -3.21 11.41
CA LEU A 65 5.23 -2.75 12.56
C LEU A 65 4.33 -2.30 13.71
N ILE A 66 3.27 -1.55 13.43
CA ILE A 66 2.27 -1.13 14.41
C ILE A 66 1.64 -2.34 15.10
N GLU A 67 1.18 -3.33 14.34
CA GLU A 67 0.51 -4.51 14.87
C GLU A 67 1.45 -5.40 15.71
N LYS A 68 2.70 -5.60 15.26
CA LYS A 68 3.69 -6.33 16.05
C LYS A 68 4.08 -5.61 17.34
N ILE A 69 4.23 -4.28 17.31
CA ILE A 69 4.51 -3.49 18.52
C ILE A 69 3.32 -3.57 19.48
N ARG A 70 2.09 -3.43 19.00
CA ARG A 70 0.89 -3.58 19.82
C ARG A 70 0.81 -4.94 20.50
N ALA A 71 1.14 -6.01 19.79
CA ALA A 71 1.11 -7.37 20.32
C ALA A 71 2.23 -7.65 21.34
N LYS A 72 3.44 -7.15 21.05
CA LYS A 72 4.64 -7.46 21.85
C LYS A 72 4.84 -6.54 23.04
N TYR A 73 4.36 -5.30 22.96
CA TYR A 73 4.57 -4.23 23.95
C TYR A 73 3.25 -3.53 24.30
N PRO A 74 2.30 -4.24 24.94
CA PRO A 74 0.95 -3.73 25.23
C PRO A 74 0.91 -2.56 26.21
N GLU A 75 2.01 -2.32 26.95
CA GLU A 75 2.17 -1.20 27.87
C GLU A 75 2.29 0.15 27.16
N TYR A 76 2.64 0.18 25.89
CA TYR A 76 2.68 1.41 25.12
C TYR A 76 1.34 1.73 24.48
N ARG A 77 1.03 3.01 24.41
CA ARG A 77 -0.06 3.55 23.59
C ARG A 77 0.46 3.94 22.22
N ILE A 78 -0.34 3.75 21.19
CA ILE A 78 0.03 4.07 19.81
C ILE A 78 -0.75 5.28 19.34
N LEU A 79 -0.02 6.34 18.96
CA LEU A 79 -0.55 7.47 18.23
C LEU A 79 -0.22 7.30 16.74
N LEU A 80 -1.23 7.30 15.88
CA LEU A 80 -1.09 7.28 14.44
C LEU A 80 -1.53 8.61 13.83
N THR A 81 -0.65 9.24 13.06
CA THR A 81 -0.98 10.49 12.36
C THR A 81 -0.95 10.31 10.85
N PHE A 82 -1.90 10.98 10.19
CA PHE A 82 -1.96 11.08 8.73
C PHE A 82 -1.81 12.53 8.27
N PHE A 83 -1.18 12.73 7.11
CA PHE A 83 -1.17 14.03 6.47
C PHE A 83 -2.32 14.18 5.47
N SER A 84 -2.61 13.15 4.70
CA SER A 84 -3.64 13.14 3.66
C SER A 84 -4.97 12.57 4.13
N PRO A 85 -6.11 13.12 3.67
CA PRO A 85 -7.43 12.53 3.89
C PRO A 85 -7.55 11.10 3.38
N SER A 86 -6.78 10.69 2.38
CA SER A 86 -6.81 9.31 1.85
C SER A 86 -6.44 8.26 2.90
N GLY A 87 -5.56 8.59 3.83
CA GLY A 87 -5.23 7.73 4.96
C GLY A 87 -6.22 7.90 6.11
N TYR A 88 -6.42 9.13 6.57
CA TYR A 88 -7.24 9.40 7.75
C TYR A 88 -8.70 8.94 7.60
N GLU A 89 -9.36 9.31 6.52
CA GLU A 89 -10.79 8.99 6.32
C GLU A 89 -11.07 7.49 6.27
N VAL A 90 -10.11 6.72 5.76
CA VAL A 90 -10.22 5.26 5.67
C VAL A 90 -9.84 4.58 6.99
N ARG A 91 -8.92 5.16 7.77
CA ARG A 91 -8.30 4.54 8.94
C ARG A 91 -8.55 5.25 10.26
N LYS A 92 -9.39 6.27 10.32
CA LYS A 92 -9.71 6.99 11.57
C LYS A 92 -10.25 6.11 12.70
N ASN A 93 -10.82 4.95 12.38
CA ASN A 93 -11.31 3.95 13.34
C ASN A 93 -10.39 2.71 13.39
N TYR A 94 -9.11 2.85 13.06
CA TYR A 94 -8.17 1.74 13.09
C TYR A 94 -7.89 1.29 14.53
N ARG A 95 -8.24 0.05 14.85
CA ARG A 95 -8.15 -0.51 16.22
C ARG A 95 -6.72 -0.82 16.69
N GLY A 96 -5.75 -0.83 15.78
CA GLY A 96 -4.34 -1.03 16.11
C GLY A 96 -3.66 0.21 16.69
N ALA A 97 -4.32 1.38 16.70
CA ALA A 97 -3.83 2.60 17.34
C ALA A 97 -4.87 3.11 18.36
N ASP A 98 -4.37 3.70 19.47
CA ASP A 98 -5.23 4.27 20.51
C ASP A 98 -5.78 5.62 20.06
N ILE A 99 -4.97 6.40 19.37
CA ILE A 99 -5.36 7.69 18.82
C ILE A 99 -5.01 7.74 17.34
N VAL A 100 -5.95 8.17 16.49
CA VAL A 100 -5.72 8.44 15.07
C VAL A 100 -6.13 9.87 14.77
N CYS A 101 -5.21 10.68 14.24
CA CYS A 101 -5.49 12.08 13.91
C CYS A 101 -4.72 12.57 12.68
N TYR A 102 -5.00 13.81 12.25
CA TYR A 102 -4.17 14.49 11.28
C TYR A 102 -2.88 15.01 11.93
N LEU A 103 -1.78 14.98 11.18
CA LEU A 103 -0.54 15.68 11.58
C LEU A 103 -0.73 17.19 11.33
N PRO A 104 -0.58 18.07 12.34
CA PRO A 104 -0.59 19.51 12.10
C PRO A 104 0.49 19.95 11.11
N PHE A 105 0.22 20.99 10.31
CA PHE A 105 1.22 21.54 9.38
C PHE A 105 2.55 21.80 10.08
N ASP A 106 3.66 21.50 9.38
CA ASP A 106 5.04 21.56 9.89
C ASP A 106 5.55 23.00 10.12
N LYS A 107 4.76 23.76 10.90
CA LYS A 107 5.12 25.11 11.37
C LYS A 107 5.73 25.02 12.77
N PRO A 108 6.80 25.76 13.09
CA PRO A 108 7.49 25.64 14.39
C PRO A 108 6.56 25.76 15.62
N ARG A 109 5.53 26.60 15.54
CA ARG A 109 4.54 26.76 16.63
C ARG A 109 3.64 25.52 16.76
N ASN A 110 3.18 24.99 15.65
CA ASN A 110 2.31 23.80 15.63
C ASN A 110 3.06 22.57 16.15
N VAL A 111 4.30 22.41 15.67
CA VAL A 111 5.19 21.31 16.07
C VAL A 111 5.42 21.29 17.57
N ARG A 112 5.82 22.43 18.16
CA ARG A 112 6.00 22.53 19.62
C ARG A 112 4.75 22.20 20.36
N LYS A 113 3.60 22.81 19.99
CA LYS A 113 2.32 22.55 20.63
C LYS A 113 1.89 21.09 20.56
N PHE A 114 2.12 20.44 19.41
CA PHE A 114 1.81 19.01 19.21
C PHE A 114 2.69 18.14 20.11
N LEU A 115 4.02 18.38 20.10
CA LEU A 115 4.95 17.59 20.89
C LEU A 115 4.87 17.88 22.40
N ASP A 116 4.43 19.07 22.81
CA ASP A 116 4.14 19.39 24.23
C ASP A 116 2.94 18.61 24.74
N LEU A 117 1.94 18.33 23.88
CA LEU A 117 0.77 17.54 24.23
C LEU A 117 1.06 16.05 24.23
N VAL A 118 1.67 15.54 23.15
CA VAL A 118 1.85 14.11 22.92
C VAL A 118 3.04 13.54 23.69
N ASN A 119 4.14 14.29 23.75
CA ASN A 119 5.42 13.89 24.36
C ASN A 119 5.77 12.41 24.10
N PRO A 120 5.92 11.97 22.82
CA PRO A 120 6.10 10.56 22.51
C PRO A 120 7.45 10.04 23.02
N CYS A 121 7.51 8.80 23.48
CA CYS A 121 8.78 8.18 23.89
C CYS A 121 9.66 7.79 22.71
N MET A 122 9.08 7.59 21.51
CA MET A 122 9.76 7.40 20.23
C MET A 122 8.83 7.68 19.07
N ALA A 123 9.38 7.93 17.87
CA ALA A 123 8.62 8.23 16.67
C ALA A 123 9.09 7.44 15.44
N PHE A 124 8.14 6.99 14.62
CA PHE A 124 8.36 6.28 13.38
C PHE A 124 7.76 7.05 12.21
N PHE A 125 8.59 7.40 11.24
CA PHE A 125 8.17 8.04 10.00
C PHE A 125 8.25 7.03 8.86
N ILE A 126 7.12 6.81 8.21
CA ILE A 126 7.03 5.77 7.17
C ILE A 126 7.36 6.38 5.81
N LYS A 127 8.33 5.78 5.11
CA LYS A 127 8.74 6.10 3.73
C LYS A 127 9.39 7.47 3.56
N TYR A 128 8.71 8.46 2.96
CA TYR A 128 9.30 9.73 2.51
C TYR A 128 8.96 10.93 3.41
N GLU A 129 8.61 10.70 4.66
CA GLU A 129 8.11 11.71 5.57
C GLU A 129 9.26 12.44 6.31
N PHE A 130 9.85 13.42 5.63
CA PHE A 130 11.01 14.19 6.11
C PHE A 130 10.61 15.61 6.55
N TRP A 131 9.69 15.71 7.52
CA TRP A 131 9.15 16.95 8.06
C TRP A 131 10.17 17.66 8.94
N LYS A 132 10.81 18.71 8.38
CA LYS A 132 11.99 19.35 8.99
C LYS A 132 11.75 19.80 10.42
N ASN A 133 10.68 20.56 10.69
CA ASN A 133 10.50 21.16 12.02
C ASN A 133 10.13 20.08 13.05
N TYR A 134 9.37 19.05 12.67
CA TYR A 134 9.10 17.89 13.53
C TYR A 134 10.40 17.16 13.87
N LEU A 135 11.22 16.84 12.88
CA LEU A 135 12.47 16.11 13.07
C LEU A 135 13.49 16.92 13.87
N ASP A 136 13.62 18.24 13.61
CA ASP A 136 14.47 19.13 14.40
C ASP A 136 14.04 19.21 15.88
N GLU A 137 12.74 19.32 16.15
CA GLU A 137 12.22 19.44 17.52
C GLU A 137 12.30 18.11 18.28
N LEU A 138 12.03 16.95 17.63
CA LEU A 138 12.22 15.62 18.20
C LEU A 138 13.68 15.39 18.59
N HIS A 139 14.62 15.72 17.69
CA HIS A 139 16.05 15.61 17.96
C HIS A 139 16.48 16.51 19.13
N LYS A 140 15.99 17.76 19.17
CA LYS A 140 16.24 18.70 20.28
C LYS A 140 15.75 18.15 21.63
N ARG A 141 14.61 17.46 21.63
CA ARG A 141 14.01 16.82 22.81
C ARG A 141 14.64 15.47 23.16
N ARG A 142 15.58 14.99 22.34
CA ARG A 142 16.23 13.68 22.49
C ARG A 142 15.22 12.52 22.41
N ILE A 143 14.15 12.69 21.65
CA ILE A 143 13.17 11.64 21.38
C ILE A 143 13.68 10.80 20.22
N PRO A 144 13.87 9.48 20.36
CA PRO A 144 14.33 8.62 19.28
C PRO A 144 13.41 8.64 18.07
N VAL A 145 13.99 8.81 16.88
CA VAL A 145 13.24 8.91 15.61
C VAL A 145 13.78 7.93 14.59
N TYR A 146 12.88 7.15 14.02
CA TYR A 146 13.18 6.12 13.03
C TYR A 146 12.48 6.38 11.72
N SER A 147 13.20 6.26 10.59
CA SER A 147 12.60 6.22 9.26
C SER A 147 12.49 4.77 8.82
N VAL A 148 11.31 4.33 8.40
CA VAL A 148 11.03 2.94 8.05
C VAL A 148 10.56 2.81 6.61
N SER A 149 11.02 1.77 5.91
CA SER A 149 10.67 1.45 4.51
C SER A 149 11.03 2.55 3.50
N SER A 150 12.10 3.31 3.76
CA SER A 150 12.52 4.42 2.90
C SER A 150 13.28 3.95 1.67
N ILE A 151 13.06 4.66 0.54
CA ILE A 151 13.83 4.48 -0.70
C ILE A 151 14.48 5.81 -1.08
N PHE A 152 15.76 5.78 -1.37
CA PHE A 152 16.49 6.96 -1.83
C PHE A 152 16.90 6.83 -3.30
N ARG A 153 16.75 7.94 -4.07
CA ARG A 153 17.04 8.01 -5.50
C ARG A 153 17.98 9.17 -5.78
N ARG A 154 18.90 8.99 -6.73
CA ARG A 154 19.93 9.99 -7.10
C ARG A 154 19.37 11.38 -7.40
N GLY A 155 18.15 11.48 -7.94
CA GLY A 155 17.51 12.73 -8.32
C GLY A 155 17.00 13.57 -7.15
N GLN A 156 16.88 13.01 -5.92
CA GLN A 156 16.33 13.71 -4.77
C GLN A 156 17.23 14.83 -4.28
N ILE A 157 16.62 15.84 -3.66
CA ILE A 157 17.26 17.07 -3.22
C ILE A 157 18.44 16.83 -2.26
N PHE A 158 18.40 15.77 -1.46
CA PHE A 158 19.45 15.41 -0.51
C PHE A 158 20.81 15.19 -1.17
N PHE A 159 20.83 14.75 -2.43
CA PHE A 159 22.04 14.42 -3.19
C PHE A 159 22.49 15.54 -4.13
N LYS A 160 21.78 16.68 -4.14
CA LYS A 160 22.15 17.85 -4.93
C LYS A 160 23.14 18.72 -4.13
N TRP A 161 24.01 19.46 -4.84
CA TRP A 161 25.00 20.35 -4.20
C TRP A 161 24.35 21.39 -3.27
N TYR A 162 23.16 21.90 -3.61
CA TYR A 162 22.36 22.85 -2.83
C TYR A 162 21.46 22.20 -1.74
N GLY A 163 21.50 20.89 -1.59
CA GLY A 163 20.63 20.14 -0.68
C GLY A 163 21.08 20.09 0.79
N GLY A 164 22.03 20.95 1.21
CA GLY A 164 22.62 20.92 2.55
C GLY A 164 21.61 20.95 3.70
N THR A 165 20.65 21.86 3.63
CA THR A 165 19.57 21.96 4.65
C THR A 165 18.77 20.66 4.79
N TYR A 166 18.45 20.01 3.67
CA TYR A 166 17.69 18.77 3.67
C TYR A 166 18.52 17.57 4.13
N ARG A 167 19.86 17.56 3.87
CA ARG A 167 20.78 16.56 4.44
C ARG A 167 20.80 16.61 5.96
N ASN A 168 20.77 17.83 6.53
CA ASN A 168 20.71 17.98 7.99
C ASN A 168 19.43 17.40 8.58
N VAL A 169 18.30 17.50 7.89
CA VAL A 169 17.04 16.87 8.31
C VAL A 169 17.19 15.34 8.44
N LEU A 170 17.87 14.71 7.48
CA LEU A 170 18.11 13.25 7.55
C LEU A 170 19.03 12.84 8.72
N ARG A 171 19.89 13.74 9.20
CA ARG A 171 20.78 13.48 10.36
C ARG A 171 20.04 13.44 11.69
N ASN A 172 18.81 13.97 11.72
CA ASN A 172 17.96 13.94 12.92
C ASN A 172 17.33 12.57 13.19
N PHE A 173 17.40 11.64 12.23
CA PHE A 173 16.98 10.25 12.50
C PHE A 173 18.08 9.51 13.29
N ASP A 174 17.67 8.80 14.33
CA ASP A 174 18.54 7.89 15.07
C ASP A 174 18.91 6.68 14.22
N HIS A 175 17.98 6.19 13.39
CA HIS A 175 18.25 5.18 12.40
C HIS A 175 17.33 5.30 11.18
N ILE A 176 17.84 4.96 9.99
CA ILE A 176 17.08 4.93 8.74
C ILE A 176 17.06 3.49 8.21
N PHE A 177 15.88 2.88 8.21
CA PHE A 177 15.64 1.56 7.66
C PHE A 177 15.21 1.68 6.20
N VAL A 178 16.08 1.25 5.29
CA VAL A 178 15.89 1.38 3.85
C VAL A 178 15.51 0.06 3.19
N GLN A 179 14.84 0.14 2.04
CA GLN A 179 14.39 -1.06 1.32
C GLN A 179 15.52 -1.77 0.56
N ASN A 180 16.59 -1.08 0.16
CA ASN A 180 17.62 -1.66 -0.71
C ASN A 180 19.01 -1.07 -0.51
N GLU A 181 20.03 -1.81 -0.94
CA GLU A 181 21.45 -1.44 -0.88
C GLU A 181 21.76 -0.14 -1.67
N ARG A 182 21.03 0.12 -2.73
CA ARG A 182 21.19 1.35 -3.52
C ARG A 182 20.89 2.59 -2.69
N SER A 183 19.83 2.56 -1.88
CA SER A 183 19.46 3.63 -0.95
C SER A 183 20.55 3.84 0.12
N LYS A 184 21.03 2.75 0.72
CA LYS A 184 22.14 2.79 1.70
C LYS A 184 23.39 3.45 1.10
N ARG A 185 23.79 3.04 -0.11
CA ARG A 185 24.94 3.63 -0.80
C ARG A 185 24.77 5.13 -1.10
N TYR A 186 23.57 5.58 -1.43
CA TYR A 186 23.32 7.01 -1.64
C TYR A 186 23.44 7.80 -0.34
N LEU A 187 22.91 7.29 0.77
CA LEU A 187 23.02 7.94 2.08
C LEU A 187 24.46 8.00 2.57
N ALA A 188 25.23 6.94 2.40
CA ALA A 188 26.66 6.91 2.74
C ALA A 188 27.47 8.00 2.01
N LYS A 189 27.15 8.29 0.72
CA LYS A 189 27.79 9.36 -0.06
C LYS A 189 27.61 10.78 0.53
N ILE A 190 26.62 10.98 1.36
CA ILE A 190 26.35 12.27 2.04
C ILE A 190 26.63 12.21 3.54
N GLY A 191 27.37 11.19 3.99
CA GLY A 191 27.83 11.04 5.37
C GLY A 191 26.75 10.58 6.35
N ILE A 192 25.72 9.86 5.88
CA ILE A 192 24.68 9.27 6.73
C ILE A 192 24.90 7.76 6.77
N ASN A 193 25.42 7.27 7.92
CA ASN A 193 25.86 5.90 8.10
C ASN A 193 24.95 5.06 9.02
N ARG A 194 24.05 5.69 9.80
CA ARG A 194 23.04 5.00 10.63
C ARG A 194 21.91 4.46 9.75
N VAL A 195 22.24 3.50 8.90
CA VAL A 195 21.35 2.98 7.86
C VAL A 195 21.46 1.47 7.78
N THR A 196 20.32 0.79 7.85
CA THR A 196 20.23 -0.66 7.64
C THR A 196 19.28 -1.00 6.51
N VAL A 197 19.66 -1.94 5.67
CA VAL A 197 18.79 -2.50 4.63
C VAL A 197 17.93 -3.58 5.27
N VAL A 198 16.65 -3.35 5.35
CA VAL A 198 15.66 -4.28 5.94
C VAL A 198 14.74 -4.92 4.91
N GLY A 199 14.57 -4.30 3.76
CA GLY A 199 13.58 -4.69 2.75
C GLY A 199 12.33 -3.81 2.81
N ASP A 200 11.29 -4.25 2.11
CA ASP A 200 10.00 -3.57 2.03
C ASP A 200 8.98 -4.28 2.93
N THR A 201 8.44 -3.58 3.91
CA THR A 201 7.42 -4.10 4.83
C THR A 201 6.10 -4.49 4.15
N ARG A 202 5.88 -4.13 2.87
CA ARG A 202 4.73 -4.60 2.09
C ARG A 202 4.73 -6.11 1.91
N PHE A 203 5.92 -6.76 1.86
CA PHE A 203 6.00 -8.22 1.81
C PHE A 203 5.47 -8.86 3.10
N ASP A 204 5.82 -8.30 4.25
CA ASP A 204 5.27 -8.75 5.54
C ASP A 204 3.75 -8.54 5.57
N ARG A 205 3.28 -7.39 5.03
CA ARG A 205 1.86 -7.05 5.00
C ARG A 205 1.03 -8.03 4.18
N VAL A 206 1.50 -8.43 3.00
CA VAL A 206 0.73 -9.38 2.17
C VAL A 206 0.75 -10.80 2.74
N LEU A 207 1.79 -11.20 3.48
CA LEU A 207 1.79 -12.45 4.23
C LEU A 207 0.72 -12.44 5.34
N GLN A 208 0.63 -11.35 6.11
CA GLN A 208 -0.46 -11.18 7.09
C GLN A 208 -1.84 -11.22 6.44
N ILE A 209 -2.02 -10.53 5.30
CA ILE A 209 -3.27 -10.55 4.54
C ILE A 209 -3.64 -11.97 4.12
N ARG A 210 -2.68 -12.77 3.68
CA ARG A 210 -2.89 -14.18 3.32
C ARG A 210 -3.31 -15.02 4.52
N GLU A 211 -2.69 -14.81 5.68
CA GLU A 211 -3.03 -15.51 6.93
C GLU A 211 -4.41 -15.12 7.46
N GLU A 212 -4.80 -13.84 7.31
CA GLU A 212 -6.10 -13.30 7.70
C GLU A 212 -7.19 -13.45 6.62
N ALA A 213 -6.87 -14.13 5.49
CA ALA A 213 -7.78 -14.23 4.36
C ALA A 213 -9.10 -14.90 4.75
N LYS A 214 -10.19 -14.25 4.38
CA LYS A 214 -11.54 -14.71 4.70
C LYS A 214 -11.92 -15.89 3.81
N ASP A 215 -12.63 -16.85 4.40
CA ASP A 215 -13.34 -17.84 3.60
C ASP A 215 -14.54 -17.18 2.92
N LEU A 216 -14.67 -17.43 1.63
CA LEU A 216 -15.73 -16.89 0.78
C LEU A 216 -16.53 -18.03 0.14
N PRO A 217 -17.52 -18.61 0.83
CA PRO A 217 -18.23 -19.81 0.37
C PRO A 217 -18.86 -19.64 -1.02
N LEU A 218 -19.39 -18.45 -1.35
CA LEU A 218 -19.94 -18.19 -2.68
C LEU A 218 -18.87 -18.20 -3.78
N VAL A 219 -17.64 -17.76 -3.48
CA VAL A 219 -16.53 -17.82 -4.43
C VAL A 219 -16.06 -19.25 -4.63
N GLU A 220 -16.02 -20.05 -3.58
CA GLU A 220 -15.72 -21.48 -3.64
C GLU A 220 -16.75 -22.23 -4.49
N LEU A 221 -18.04 -22.00 -4.25
CA LEU A 221 -19.13 -22.56 -5.05
C LEU A 221 -19.08 -22.11 -6.52
N PHE A 222 -18.69 -20.86 -6.76
CA PHE A 222 -18.45 -20.35 -8.11
C PHE A 222 -17.33 -21.10 -8.80
N LYS A 223 -16.17 -21.22 -8.14
CA LYS A 223 -14.97 -21.86 -8.70
C LYS A 223 -15.24 -23.31 -9.09
N ASN A 224 -15.81 -24.10 -8.20
CA ASN A 224 -16.20 -25.50 -8.44
C ASN A 224 -15.10 -26.32 -9.14
N ASN A 225 -13.86 -26.25 -8.66
CA ASN A 225 -12.66 -26.90 -9.20
C ASN A 225 -12.33 -26.55 -10.68
N THR A 226 -12.87 -25.46 -11.21
CA THR A 226 -12.58 -25.00 -12.57
C THR A 226 -11.40 -24.01 -12.54
N MET A 227 -10.56 -24.05 -13.58
CA MET A 227 -9.52 -23.05 -13.82
C MET A 227 -10.11 -21.63 -13.73
N THR A 228 -9.59 -20.82 -12.83
CA THR A 228 -10.17 -19.51 -12.52
C THR A 228 -9.13 -18.41 -12.70
N PHE A 229 -9.45 -17.46 -13.58
CA PHE A 229 -8.67 -16.25 -13.81
C PHE A 229 -9.25 -15.12 -12.96
N VAL A 230 -8.42 -14.48 -12.13
CA VAL A 230 -8.82 -13.37 -11.25
C VAL A 230 -8.24 -12.05 -11.74
N ALA A 231 -9.09 -11.17 -12.24
CA ALA A 231 -8.72 -9.82 -12.66
C ALA A 231 -9.03 -8.81 -11.54
N GLY A 232 -8.00 -8.32 -10.86
CA GLY A 232 -8.13 -7.39 -9.74
C GLY A 232 -7.77 -5.96 -10.11
N SER A 233 -8.53 -5.00 -9.57
CA SER A 233 -8.35 -3.56 -9.80
C SER A 233 -8.32 -3.19 -11.28
N SER A 234 -9.18 -3.82 -12.08
CA SER A 234 -9.23 -3.63 -13.53
C SER A 234 -9.79 -2.27 -13.93
N TRP A 235 -9.39 -1.83 -15.10
CA TRP A 235 -9.90 -0.67 -15.81
C TRP A 235 -10.35 -1.09 -17.21
N GLN A 236 -11.14 -0.25 -17.87
CA GLN A 236 -11.70 -0.56 -19.18
C GLN A 236 -10.68 -1.13 -20.20
N PRO A 237 -9.47 -0.55 -20.37
CA PRO A 237 -8.50 -1.12 -21.32
C PRO A 237 -7.99 -2.51 -20.95
N ASP A 238 -7.93 -2.84 -19.64
CA ASP A 238 -7.57 -4.18 -19.17
C ASP A 238 -8.70 -5.16 -19.49
N GLU A 239 -9.95 -4.74 -19.24
CA GLU A 239 -11.17 -5.52 -19.40
C GLU A 239 -11.44 -5.88 -20.87
N ASP A 240 -11.10 -4.98 -21.78
CA ASP A 240 -11.21 -5.22 -23.24
C ASP A 240 -10.36 -6.43 -23.68
N LEU A 241 -9.20 -6.63 -23.07
CA LEU A 241 -8.30 -7.72 -23.39
C LEU A 241 -8.78 -9.07 -22.79
N PHE A 242 -8.96 -9.13 -21.47
CA PHE A 242 -9.20 -10.43 -20.84
C PHE A 242 -10.64 -10.90 -20.96
N ILE A 243 -11.65 -10.03 -21.13
CA ILE A 243 -13.04 -10.45 -21.40
C ILE A 243 -13.15 -11.05 -22.80
N GLU A 244 -12.44 -10.55 -23.78
CA GLU A 244 -12.41 -11.13 -25.11
C GLU A 244 -11.89 -12.57 -25.07
N TYR A 245 -10.78 -12.81 -24.36
CA TYR A 245 -10.22 -14.13 -24.15
C TYR A 245 -11.23 -15.06 -23.45
N PHE A 246 -11.78 -14.61 -22.33
CA PHE A 246 -12.74 -15.38 -21.55
C PHE A 246 -13.98 -15.79 -22.36
N ASN A 247 -14.50 -14.92 -23.21
CA ASN A 247 -15.66 -15.23 -24.07
C ASN A 247 -15.41 -16.38 -25.05
N GLN A 248 -14.15 -16.68 -25.38
CA GLN A 248 -13.74 -17.73 -26.33
C GLN A 248 -13.29 -19.01 -25.63
N HIS A 249 -13.05 -18.98 -24.30
CA HIS A 249 -12.48 -20.09 -23.52
C HIS A 249 -13.45 -20.57 -22.44
N PRO A 250 -14.41 -21.48 -22.77
CA PRO A 250 -15.44 -21.96 -21.84
C PRO A 250 -14.88 -22.77 -20.66
N GLU A 251 -13.66 -23.30 -20.78
CA GLU A 251 -12.95 -24.05 -19.74
C GLU A 251 -12.41 -23.16 -18.60
N VAL A 252 -12.42 -21.83 -18.76
CA VAL A 252 -11.94 -20.88 -17.77
C VAL A 252 -13.09 -20.12 -17.15
N LYS A 253 -13.10 -19.99 -15.83
CA LYS A 253 -13.95 -19.05 -15.09
C LYS A 253 -13.25 -17.72 -14.84
N LEU A 254 -14.01 -16.64 -14.78
CA LEU A 254 -13.50 -15.29 -14.63
C LEU A 254 -14.07 -14.62 -13.37
N ILE A 255 -13.19 -14.10 -12.52
CA ILE A 255 -13.56 -13.18 -11.44
C ILE A 255 -13.03 -11.79 -11.79
N ILE A 256 -13.92 -10.81 -11.86
CA ILE A 256 -13.55 -9.40 -12.13
C ILE A 256 -13.82 -8.57 -10.88
N ALA A 257 -12.79 -7.91 -10.35
CA ALA A 257 -12.92 -6.90 -9.30
C ALA A 257 -12.45 -5.54 -9.87
N PRO A 258 -13.37 -4.72 -10.41
CA PRO A 258 -13.01 -3.45 -11.03
C PRO A 258 -12.48 -2.45 -9.99
N HIS A 259 -11.57 -1.57 -10.42
CA HIS A 259 -11.02 -0.51 -9.54
C HIS A 259 -12.08 0.52 -9.15
N VAL A 260 -12.95 0.85 -10.07
CA VAL A 260 -14.08 1.76 -9.86
C VAL A 260 -15.37 0.95 -9.87
N ILE A 261 -16.06 0.95 -8.72
CA ILE A 261 -17.34 0.25 -8.55
C ILE A 261 -18.44 1.31 -8.66
N ASP A 262 -18.87 1.60 -9.88
CA ASP A 262 -20.05 2.39 -10.17
C ASP A 262 -20.93 1.68 -11.22
N GLU A 263 -22.22 2.00 -11.25
CA GLU A 263 -23.20 1.26 -12.06
C GLU A 263 -22.90 1.37 -13.57
N ASN A 264 -22.40 2.52 -14.04
CA ASN A 264 -22.09 2.70 -15.46
C ASN A 264 -20.94 1.78 -15.89
N HIS A 265 -19.87 1.73 -15.08
CA HIS A 265 -18.73 0.84 -15.35
C HIS A 265 -19.14 -0.64 -15.28
N LEU A 266 -19.95 -1.02 -14.28
CA LEU A 266 -20.45 -2.40 -14.19
C LEU A 266 -21.33 -2.79 -15.41
N VAL A 267 -22.15 -1.88 -15.91
CA VAL A 267 -22.95 -2.10 -17.13
C VAL A 267 -22.03 -2.26 -18.35
N GLU A 268 -20.95 -1.50 -18.47
CA GLU A 268 -19.98 -1.64 -19.56
C GLU A 268 -19.28 -3.01 -19.54
N ILE A 269 -18.86 -3.51 -18.36
CA ILE A 269 -18.33 -4.88 -18.18
C ILE A 269 -19.36 -5.90 -18.63
N ILE A 270 -20.59 -5.80 -18.17
CA ILE A 270 -21.68 -6.74 -18.47
C ILE A 270 -21.96 -6.80 -19.98
N ARG A 271 -21.96 -5.66 -20.68
CA ARG A 271 -22.19 -5.61 -22.13
C ARG A 271 -21.15 -6.37 -22.95
N LYS A 272 -19.91 -6.50 -22.44
CA LYS A 272 -18.82 -7.22 -23.10
C LYS A 272 -18.87 -8.73 -22.86
N LEU A 273 -19.52 -9.16 -21.78
CA LEU A 273 -19.62 -10.57 -21.43
C LEU A 273 -20.67 -11.29 -22.33
N LYS A 274 -20.26 -12.39 -22.94
CA LYS A 274 -21.12 -13.27 -23.77
C LYS A 274 -21.51 -14.55 -23.02
N ARG A 275 -21.00 -14.75 -21.80
CA ARG A 275 -21.21 -15.94 -20.98
C ARG A 275 -21.99 -15.59 -19.71
N PRO A 276 -22.63 -16.55 -19.04
CA PRO A 276 -23.39 -16.31 -17.83
C PRO A 276 -22.56 -15.61 -16.74
N TYR A 277 -23.11 -14.58 -16.12
CA TYR A 277 -22.45 -13.82 -15.06
C TYR A 277 -23.37 -13.62 -13.86
N VAL A 278 -22.75 -13.30 -12.71
CA VAL A 278 -23.45 -12.85 -11.52
C VAL A 278 -22.63 -11.77 -10.82
N ARG A 279 -23.31 -10.78 -10.23
CA ARG A 279 -22.70 -9.79 -9.33
C ARG A 279 -22.64 -10.37 -7.92
N TYR A 280 -21.53 -10.22 -7.22
CA TYR A 280 -21.31 -10.81 -5.91
C TYR A 280 -22.37 -10.37 -4.88
N THR A 281 -22.77 -9.10 -4.86
CA THR A 281 -23.81 -8.59 -3.94
C THR A 281 -25.21 -9.16 -4.23
N ARG A 282 -25.41 -9.79 -5.39
CA ARG A 282 -26.67 -10.45 -5.82
C ARG A 282 -26.52 -11.96 -5.97
N ALA A 283 -25.37 -12.48 -5.55
CA ALA A 283 -25.09 -13.91 -5.67
C ALA A 283 -25.74 -14.70 -4.53
N ASP A 284 -26.27 -15.85 -4.90
CA ASP A 284 -26.72 -16.92 -4.01
C ASP A 284 -26.15 -18.26 -4.47
N GLU A 285 -26.34 -19.33 -3.69
CA GLU A 285 -25.81 -20.66 -4.00
C GLU A 285 -26.31 -21.24 -5.34
N LYS A 286 -27.48 -20.84 -5.79
CA LYS A 286 -28.11 -21.39 -7.02
C LYS A 286 -27.56 -20.66 -8.26
N ASN A 287 -27.53 -19.33 -8.23
CA ASN A 287 -27.12 -18.54 -9.40
C ASN A 287 -25.60 -18.52 -9.58
N VAL A 288 -24.82 -18.57 -8.49
CA VAL A 288 -23.35 -18.56 -8.54
C VAL A 288 -22.79 -19.83 -9.19
N ARG A 289 -23.46 -20.99 -9.00
CA ARG A 289 -23.05 -22.25 -9.63
C ARG A 289 -23.23 -22.27 -11.14
N LYS A 290 -24.18 -21.47 -11.65
CA LYS A 290 -24.52 -21.39 -13.09
C LYS A 290 -23.73 -20.30 -13.81
N ALA A 291 -23.02 -19.45 -13.06
CA ALA A 291 -22.24 -18.36 -13.61
C ALA A 291 -20.83 -18.84 -14.04
N ASP A 292 -20.32 -18.25 -15.10
CA ASP A 292 -18.96 -18.40 -15.58
C ASP A 292 -18.12 -17.15 -15.25
N CYS A 293 -18.77 -16.01 -15.00
CA CYS A 293 -18.14 -14.78 -14.55
C CYS A 293 -18.77 -14.30 -13.24
N LEU A 294 -17.91 -13.99 -12.26
CA LEU A 294 -18.28 -13.38 -10.99
C LEU A 294 -17.73 -11.94 -10.93
N ILE A 295 -18.64 -10.96 -10.89
CA ILE A 295 -18.28 -9.54 -10.80
C ILE A 295 -18.32 -9.11 -9.33
N ILE A 296 -17.19 -8.69 -8.79
CA ILE A 296 -17.06 -8.22 -7.41
C ILE A 296 -17.43 -6.74 -7.35
N ASP A 297 -18.66 -6.50 -6.99
CA ASP A 297 -19.27 -5.16 -6.90
C ASP A 297 -19.31 -4.60 -5.48
N CYS A 298 -18.33 -4.99 -4.64
CA CYS A 298 -18.14 -4.47 -3.29
C CYS A 298 -16.65 -4.41 -2.92
N PHE A 299 -16.33 -3.60 -1.92
CA PHE A 299 -14.95 -3.42 -1.46
C PHE A 299 -14.53 -4.42 -0.38
N GLY A 300 -13.21 -4.65 -0.27
CA GLY A 300 -12.59 -5.37 0.85
C GLY A 300 -12.52 -6.89 0.72
N LEU A 301 -12.79 -7.44 -0.45
CA LEU A 301 -12.74 -8.90 -0.71
C LEU A 301 -11.56 -9.32 -1.61
N LEU A 302 -11.05 -8.41 -2.46
CA LEU A 302 -10.11 -8.75 -3.53
C LEU A 302 -8.88 -9.50 -3.02
N SER A 303 -8.27 -9.07 -1.94
CA SER A 303 -7.09 -9.72 -1.37
C SER A 303 -7.33 -11.17 -0.92
N SER A 304 -8.57 -11.50 -0.49
CA SER A 304 -8.96 -12.88 -0.17
C SER A 304 -9.39 -13.68 -1.40
N ILE A 305 -9.86 -13.00 -2.45
CA ILE A 305 -10.34 -13.63 -3.69
C ILE A 305 -9.18 -14.26 -4.49
N TYR A 306 -7.99 -13.67 -4.47
CA TYR A 306 -6.86 -14.22 -5.21
C TYR A 306 -6.51 -15.67 -4.84
N ARG A 307 -6.82 -16.12 -3.62
CA ARG A 307 -6.61 -17.51 -3.19
C ARG A 307 -7.42 -18.54 -3.99
N TYR A 308 -8.48 -18.09 -4.67
CA TYR A 308 -9.34 -18.94 -5.47
C TYR A 308 -8.96 -19.00 -6.95
N GLY A 309 -7.98 -18.19 -7.36
CA GLY A 309 -7.49 -18.15 -8.74
C GLY A 309 -6.25 -19.01 -8.96
N GLU A 310 -6.09 -19.51 -10.17
CA GLU A 310 -4.85 -20.11 -10.66
C GLU A 310 -3.98 -19.09 -11.40
N ILE A 311 -4.58 -18.02 -11.94
CA ILE A 311 -3.90 -16.95 -12.67
C ILE A 311 -4.48 -15.61 -12.18
N ALA A 312 -3.60 -14.63 -11.92
CA ALA A 312 -4.01 -13.28 -11.56
C ALA A 312 -3.65 -12.26 -12.63
N TYR A 313 -4.56 -11.32 -12.88
CA TYR A 313 -4.31 -10.12 -13.66
C TYR A 313 -4.45 -8.88 -12.78
N ILE A 314 -3.48 -7.97 -12.84
CA ILE A 314 -3.48 -6.72 -12.07
C ILE A 314 -3.68 -5.54 -13.01
N GLY A 315 -4.81 -4.87 -12.85
CA GLY A 315 -5.21 -3.76 -13.71
C GLY A 315 -4.42 -2.47 -13.51
N GLY A 316 -4.68 -1.52 -14.41
CA GLY A 316 -4.10 -0.18 -14.43
C GLY A 316 -2.86 -0.04 -15.29
N GLY A 317 -2.30 -1.13 -15.80
CA GLY A 317 -1.06 -1.14 -16.55
C GLY A 317 -1.14 -0.48 -17.94
N PHE A 318 -2.32 -0.24 -18.47
CA PHE A 318 -2.53 0.53 -19.70
C PHE A 318 -2.79 2.03 -19.45
N GLY A 319 -3.09 2.39 -18.19
CA GLY A 319 -3.45 3.75 -17.78
C GLY A 319 -2.39 4.43 -16.93
N VAL A 320 -2.73 4.66 -15.68
CA VAL A 320 -1.94 5.42 -14.69
C VAL A 320 -0.80 4.62 -14.07
N GLY A 321 -0.75 3.32 -14.27
CA GLY A 321 0.19 2.35 -13.69
C GLY A 321 -0.53 1.26 -12.92
N ILE A 322 0.15 0.12 -12.77
CA ILE A 322 -0.39 -1.08 -12.15
C ILE A 322 -0.71 -0.89 -10.65
N HIS A 323 -1.64 -1.70 -10.17
CA HIS A 323 -1.95 -1.82 -8.75
C HIS A 323 -1.00 -2.81 -8.03
N ASN A 324 -1.32 -3.20 -6.80
CA ASN A 324 -0.46 -4.04 -5.96
C ASN A 324 -0.38 -5.48 -6.48
N THR A 325 0.77 -5.86 -7.04
CA THR A 325 1.03 -7.21 -7.56
C THR A 325 1.28 -8.24 -6.44
N LEU A 326 1.73 -7.79 -5.26
CA LEU A 326 2.10 -8.69 -4.16
C LEU A 326 0.90 -9.37 -3.53
N GLU A 327 -0.30 -8.74 -3.57
CA GLU A 327 -1.54 -9.32 -3.03
C GLU A 327 -1.96 -10.61 -3.76
N ALA A 328 -1.64 -10.71 -5.05
CA ALA A 328 -1.87 -11.92 -5.82
C ALA A 328 -0.69 -12.90 -5.70
N ALA A 329 0.54 -12.39 -5.87
CA ALA A 329 1.76 -13.18 -5.85
C ALA A 329 1.95 -14.00 -4.56
N VAL A 330 1.47 -13.49 -3.42
CA VAL A 330 1.57 -14.15 -2.10
C VAL A 330 0.83 -15.50 -2.03
N TYR A 331 -0.14 -15.71 -2.92
CA TYR A 331 -0.86 -16.99 -3.03
C TYR A 331 -0.15 -18.03 -3.91
N GLY A 332 1.00 -17.68 -4.49
CA GLY A 332 1.75 -18.61 -5.34
C GLY A 332 1.10 -18.82 -6.71
N ILE A 333 0.48 -17.79 -7.26
CA ILE A 333 -0.12 -17.78 -8.60
C ILE A 333 0.63 -16.79 -9.51
N PRO A 334 0.80 -17.07 -10.82
CA PRO A 334 1.42 -16.14 -11.75
C PRO A 334 0.61 -14.85 -11.87
N VAL A 335 1.33 -13.73 -12.02
CA VAL A 335 0.72 -12.39 -12.04
C VAL A 335 0.96 -11.72 -13.38
N ILE A 336 -0.12 -11.39 -14.09
CA ILE A 336 -0.10 -10.70 -15.37
C ILE A 336 -0.48 -9.24 -15.19
N PHE A 337 0.12 -8.34 -15.94
CA PHE A 337 -0.20 -6.92 -15.90
C PHE A 337 0.18 -6.21 -17.20
N GLY A 338 -0.39 -5.02 -17.44
CA GLY A 338 -0.11 -4.21 -18.62
C GLY A 338 1.29 -3.54 -18.61
N PRO A 339 1.67 -2.81 -19.67
CA PRO A 339 3.05 -2.39 -19.94
C PRO A 339 3.60 -1.25 -19.07
N LYS A 340 2.76 -0.51 -18.30
CA LYS A 340 3.22 0.63 -17.49
C LYS A 340 3.56 0.23 -16.05
N TYR A 341 4.56 -0.62 -15.86
CA TYR A 341 4.99 -1.16 -14.57
C TYR A 341 6.37 -0.68 -14.08
N GLN A 342 7.19 -0.03 -14.94
CA GLN A 342 8.62 0.25 -14.68
C GLN A 342 8.88 1.10 -13.42
N LYS A 343 7.88 1.84 -12.93
CA LYS A 343 7.97 2.63 -11.69
C LYS A 343 7.77 1.78 -10.42
N PHE A 344 7.28 0.55 -10.57
CA PHE A 344 6.93 -0.38 -9.51
C PHE A 344 8.02 -1.43 -9.38
N GLN A 345 8.90 -1.26 -8.39
CA GLN A 345 10.07 -2.13 -8.21
C GLN A 345 9.69 -3.59 -8.01
N GLU A 346 8.60 -3.82 -7.28
CA GLU A 346 8.05 -5.16 -7.04
C GLU A 346 7.63 -5.88 -8.31
N ALA A 347 7.05 -5.17 -9.27
CA ALA A 347 6.66 -5.76 -10.54
C ALA A 347 7.88 -6.06 -11.43
N VAL A 348 8.87 -5.17 -11.44
CA VAL A 348 10.14 -5.42 -12.15
C VAL A 348 10.82 -6.67 -11.60
N GLN A 349 10.93 -6.78 -10.28
CA GLN A 349 11.54 -7.94 -9.64
C GLN A 349 10.72 -9.23 -9.81
N LEU A 350 9.39 -9.12 -9.87
CA LEU A 350 8.52 -10.27 -10.12
C LEU A 350 8.70 -10.83 -11.54
N LEU A 351 8.94 -9.95 -12.53
CA LEU A 351 9.33 -10.35 -13.89
C LEU A 351 10.70 -11.05 -13.89
N GLU A 352 11.69 -10.50 -13.19
CA GLU A 352 13.03 -11.10 -13.06
C GLU A 352 12.95 -12.47 -12.39
N ALA A 353 12.07 -12.64 -11.41
CA ALA A 353 11.79 -13.91 -10.73
C ALA A 353 10.98 -14.91 -11.58
N LYS A 354 10.54 -14.54 -12.79
CA LYS A 354 9.67 -15.34 -13.67
C LYS A 354 8.32 -15.74 -13.02
N GLY A 355 7.86 -14.98 -12.05
CA GLY A 355 6.55 -15.12 -11.43
C GLY A 355 5.52 -14.08 -11.93
N GLY A 356 5.97 -13.09 -12.70
CA GLY A 356 5.17 -12.06 -13.29
C GLY A 356 5.35 -11.95 -14.79
N PHE A 357 4.35 -11.41 -15.48
CA PHE A 357 4.33 -11.24 -16.94
C PHE A 357 3.72 -9.90 -17.32
N SER A 358 4.32 -9.21 -18.30
CA SER A 358 3.74 -7.97 -18.82
C SER A 358 3.27 -8.21 -20.25
N VAL A 359 2.02 -7.82 -20.54
CA VAL A 359 1.41 -7.95 -21.87
C VAL A 359 1.02 -6.57 -22.40
N LYS A 360 1.12 -6.38 -23.72
CA LYS A 360 0.85 -5.12 -24.41
C LYS A 360 -0.37 -5.19 -25.32
N SER A 361 -0.78 -6.39 -25.70
CA SER A 361 -1.90 -6.62 -26.64
C SER A 361 -2.68 -7.88 -26.27
N TYR A 362 -3.81 -8.06 -26.95
CA TYR A 362 -4.63 -9.27 -26.84
C TYR A 362 -3.86 -10.52 -27.27
N GLU A 363 -3.09 -10.46 -28.35
CA GLU A 363 -2.31 -11.58 -28.89
C GLU A 363 -1.25 -12.04 -27.87
N GLU A 364 -0.56 -11.09 -27.20
CA GLU A 364 0.41 -11.42 -26.15
C GLU A 364 -0.28 -12.08 -24.94
N LEU A 365 -1.42 -11.54 -24.52
CA LEU A 365 -2.21 -12.11 -23.43
C LEU A 365 -2.71 -13.51 -23.79
N LYS A 366 -3.28 -13.66 -24.99
CA LYS A 366 -3.78 -14.94 -25.49
C LYS A 366 -2.69 -16.01 -25.52
N ALA A 367 -1.56 -15.72 -26.15
CA ALA A 367 -0.44 -16.65 -26.24
C ALA A 367 0.09 -17.09 -24.85
N LEU A 368 0.11 -16.17 -23.89
CA LEU A 368 0.53 -16.47 -22.54
C LEU A 368 -0.49 -17.35 -21.80
N LEU A 369 -1.78 -17.01 -21.89
CA LEU A 369 -2.86 -17.78 -21.25
C LEU A 369 -3.01 -19.17 -21.86
N ASP A 370 -2.98 -19.29 -23.21
CA ASP A 370 -3.01 -20.59 -23.90
C ASP A 370 -1.88 -21.49 -23.37
N ARG A 371 -0.65 -20.95 -23.28
CA ARG A 371 0.48 -21.69 -22.72
C ARG A 371 0.27 -22.11 -21.27
N MET A 372 -0.33 -21.24 -20.44
CA MET A 372 -0.60 -21.58 -19.03
C MET A 372 -1.69 -22.65 -18.89
N LEU A 373 -2.66 -22.70 -19.81
CA LEU A 373 -3.71 -23.70 -19.84
C LEU A 373 -3.23 -25.05 -20.39
N GLU A 374 -2.34 -25.04 -21.39
CA GLU A 374 -1.80 -26.25 -22.04
C GLU A 374 -0.64 -26.89 -21.25
N ASP A 375 0.16 -26.09 -20.54
CA ASP A 375 1.35 -26.52 -19.79
C ASP A 375 1.17 -26.29 -18.27
N GLU A 376 0.62 -27.29 -17.61
CA GLU A 376 0.42 -27.27 -16.15
C GLU A 376 1.75 -27.09 -15.40
N SER A 377 2.86 -27.61 -15.91
CA SER A 377 4.20 -27.46 -15.32
C SER A 377 4.63 -26.01 -15.34
N PHE A 378 4.45 -25.32 -16.47
CA PHE A 378 4.73 -23.89 -16.61
C PHE A 378 3.86 -23.05 -15.67
N LEU A 379 2.56 -23.32 -15.59
CA LEU A 379 1.64 -22.63 -14.67
C LEU A 379 2.11 -22.78 -13.23
N ARG A 380 2.43 -24.00 -12.81
CA ARG A 380 2.87 -24.32 -11.44
C ARG A 380 4.24 -23.68 -11.12
N GLU A 381 5.21 -23.76 -12.05
CA GLU A 381 6.53 -23.16 -11.88
C GLU A 381 6.42 -21.65 -11.69
N THR A 382 5.69 -20.97 -12.56
CA THR A 382 5.54 -19.50 -12.52
C THR A 382 4.81 -19.04 -11.27
N GLY A 383 3.79 -19.77 -10.83
CA GLY A 383 3.12 -19.54 -9.56
C GLY A 383 4.06 -19.71 -8.36
N THR A 384 4.83 -20.80 -8.35
CA THR A 384 5.82 -21.06 -7.30
C THR A 384 6.87 -19.94 -7.24
N ASN A 385 7.34 -19.47 -8.38
CA ASN A 385 8.27 -18.36 -8.47
C ASN A 385 7.68 -17.07 -7.87
N ALA A 386 6.40 -16.77 -8.14
CA ALA A 386 5.71 -15.62 -7.56
C ALA A 386 5.62 -15.71 -6.02
N GLY A 387 5.23 -16.86 -5.49
CA GLY A 387 5.16 -17.10 -4.05
C GLY A 387 6.51 -17.04 -3.36
N THR A 388 7.53 -17.66 -3.95
CA THR A 388 8.91 -17.68 -3.44
C THR A 388 9.51 -16.27 -3.44
N TYR A 389 9.24 -15.47 -4.47
CA TYR A 389 9.64 -14.06 -4.51
C TYR A 389 9.07 -13.29 -3.31
N VAL A 390 7.80 -13.47 -2.99
CA VAL A 390 7.17 -12.78 -1.85
C VAL A 390 7.77 -13.24 -0.53
N THR A 391 7.83 -14.55 -0.29
CA THR A 391 8.34 -15.10 0.98
C THR A 391 9.82 -14.81 1.20
N GLY A 392 10.63 -14.86 0.15
CA GLY A 392 12.06 -14.56 0.20
C GLY A 392 12.42 -13.10 0.49
N ASN A 393 11.48 -12.16 0.26
CA ASN A 393 11.65 -10.73 0.54
C ASN A 393 10.99 -10.26 1.84
N ALA A 394 10.34 -11.14 2.58
CA ALA A 394 9.70 -10.84 3.86
C ALA A 394 10.71 -10.74 5.02
N GLY A 395 10.24 -10.32 6.20
CA GLY A 395 11.03 -10.21 7.42
C GLY A 395 11.58 -8.79 7.68
N ALA A 396 11.18 -7.80 6.90
CA ALA A 396 11.61 -6.41 7.09
C ALA A 396 11.17 -5.88 8.46
N THR A 397 9.96 -6.19 8.90
CA THR A 397 9.40 -5.74 10.18
C THR A 397 10.18 -6.30 11.37
N ASP A 398 10.56 -7.58 11.33
CA ASP A 398 11.32 -8.22 12.42
C ASP A 398 12.74 -7.65 12.51
N LYS A 399 13.38 -7.37 11.36
CA LYS A 399 14.69 -6.71 11.31
C LYS A 399 14.63 -5.31 11.93
N VAL A 400 13.56 -4.54 11.67
CA VAL A 400 13.36 -3.22 12.31
C VAL A 400 13.21 -3.38 13.81
N LEU A 401 12.31 -4.26 14.27
CA LEU A 401 12.06 -4.47 15.71
C LEU A 401 13.29 -4.97 16.47
N GLY A 402 14.09 -5.83 15.86
CA GLY A 402 15.31 -6.37 16.48
C GLY A 402 16.43 -5.35 16.69
N MET A 403 16.31 -4.15 16.12
CA MET A 403 17.29 -3.06 16.25
C MET A 403 16.83 -1.89 17.11
N ILE A 404 15.64 -1.97 17.68
CA ILE A 404 15.03 -0.89 18.48
C ILE A 404 14.93 -1.35 19.93
N ASN A 405 15.38 -0.50 20.83
CA ASN A 405 15.20 -0.67 22.28
C ASN A 405 13.92 0.05 22.73
N PHE A 406 12.97 -0.69 23.28
CA PHE A 406 11.68 -0.19 23.77
C PHE A 406 11.73 0.15 25.27
#